data_ac93df4fd06602eafd76af5f0e3170e6
#
_entry.id   ac93df4fd06602eafd76af5f0e3170e6
#
_cell.length_a   1.000
_cell.length_b   1.000
_cell.length_c   1.000
_cell.angle_alpha   90.00
_cell.angle_beta   90.00
_cell.angle_gamma   90.00
#
_symmetry.space_group_name_H-M   'P 1'
#
loop_
_entity.id
_entity.type
_entity.pdbx_description
1 polymer ?
#
loop_
_entity_poly.entity_id
_entity_poly.type
_entity_poly.pdbx_seq_one_letter_code
_entity_poly.pdbx_strand_id
1 'polypeptide(L)'
;MIQPSDEELLAAVATGPGAFAEFYRRHVSRVTGMGVRRFDNPEDVADFVATVFLEVLGSADGFDPRRGRAVAWLHGVGANVAAAMYQQRSRAAQAEQRISGRALLDPDDYARAEERIDAVARLRQTCLAMRNLPEQDRRLLELVAVDGLTTREAAHALMLTPVAARVRLSRARSRLRVALTSQDGPGTRALHVIQEG
;
A
#
# COMPACT_ATOMS: atom_id res chain seq x y z
N MET A 1 -27.67 14.47 -16.03
CA MET A 1 -27.37 13.04 -16.24
C MET A 1 -26.77 12.53 -14.96
N ILE A 2 -27.36 11.51 -14.35
CA ILE A 2 -26.84 10.88 -13.14
C ILE A 2 -25.63 10.04 -13.58
N GLN A 3 -24.45 10.29 -12.99
CA GLN A 3 -23.27 9.46 -13.27
C GLN A 3 -23.48 8.10 -12.62
N PRO A 4 -23.15 6.99 -13.32
CA PRO A 4 -23.25 5.65 -12.73
C PRO A 4 -22.35 5.52 -11.51
N SER A 5 -22.79 4.76 -10.51
CA SER A 5 -22.00 4.41 -9.34
C SER A 5 -20.86 3.46 -9.72
N ASP A 6 -19.85 3.33 -8.85
CA ASP A 6 -18.74 2.40 -9.09
C ASP A 6 -19.22 0.93 -9.10
N GLU A 7 -20.27 0.62 -8.34
CA GLU A 7 -20.92 -0.68 -8.31
C GLU A 7 -21.62 -1.00 -9.65
N GLU A 8 -22.32 0.00 -10.21
CA GLU A 8 -22.96 -0.12 -11.54
C GLU A 8 -21.91 -0.24 -12.65
N LEU A 9 -20.81 0.48 -12.54
CA LEU A 9 -19.71 0.36 -13.50
C LEU A 9 -19.10 -1.04 -13.47
N LEU A 10 -18.82 -1.61 -12.27
CA LEU A 10 -18.29 -2.96 -12.16
C LEU A 10 -19.25 -4.01 -12.73
N ALA A 11 -20.54 -3.89 -12.45
CA ALA A 11 -21.54 -4.79 -13.02
C ALA A 11 -21.59 -4.72 -14.56
N ALA A 12 -21.24 -3.58 -15.15
CA ALA A 12 -21.25 -3.34 -16.58
C ALA A 12 -19.90 -3.60 -17.27
N VAL A 13 -18.82 -3.91 -16.53
CA VAL A 13 -17.47 -4.15 -17.10
C VAL A 13 -17.51 -5.27 -18.15
N ALA A 14 -18.19 -6.37 -17.85
CA ALA A 14 -18.30 -7.52 -18.76
C ALA A 14 -19.12 -7.21 -20.02
N THR A 15 -19.99 -6.20 -20.00
CA THR A 15 -20.92 -5.90 -21.08
C THR A 15 -20.47 -4.78 -22.01
N GLY A 16 -19.46 -3.98 -21.61
CA GLY A 16 -19.00 -2.90 -22.47
C GLY A 16 -17.70 -2.21 -22.04
N PRO A 17 -16.83 -1.88 -22.99
CA PRO A 17 -15.54 -1.26 -22.73
C PRO A 17 -15.65 0.14 -22.10
N GLY A 18 -16.76 0.84 -22.28
CA GLY A 18 -16.97 2.17 -21.73
C GLY A 18 -17.09 2.17 -20.20
N ALA A 19 -17.72 1.16 -19.61
CA ALA A 19 -17.84 1.02 -18.16
C ALA A 19 -16.46 0.79 -17.51
N PHE A 20 -15.64 -0.06 -18.10
CA PHE A 20 -14.27 -0.27 -17.64
C PHE A 20 -13.42 0.99 -17.76
N ALA A 21 -13.48 1.70 -18.89
CA ALA A 21 -12.72 2.92 -19.09
C ALA A 21 -13.07 4.01 -18.05
N GLU A 22 -14.35 4.12 -17.69
CA GLU A 22 -14.79 5.04 -16.65
C GLU A 22 -14.31 4.59 -15.26
N PHE A 23 -14.46 3.31 -14.93
CA PHE A 23 -13.96 2.75 -13.67
C PHE A 23 -12.46 2.94 -13.55
N TYR A 24 -11.70 2.65 -14.61
CA TYR A 24 -10.26 2.88 -14.67
C TYR A 24 -9.90 4.33 -14.37
N ARG A 25 -10.52 5.29 -15.09
CA ARG A 25 -10.26 6.73 -14.89
C ARG A 25 -10.48 7.19 -13.44
N ARG A 26 -11.53 6.69 -12.80
CA ARG A 26 -11.85 7.04 -11.41
C ARG A 26 -10.87 6.49 -10.40
N HIS A 27 -10.31 5.32 -10.68
CA HIS A 27 -9.55 4.57 -9.67
C HIS A 27 -8.06 4.43 -9.96
N VAL A 28 -7.56 4.81 -11.14
CA VAL A 28 -6.13 4.66 -11.49
C VAL A 28 -5.20 5.37 -10.50
N SER A 29 -5.50 6.59 -10.09
CA SER A 29 -4.68 7.32 -9.12
C SER A 29 -4.66 6.63 -7.75
N ARG A 30 -5.78 6.04 -7.34
CA ARG A 30 -5.88 5.26 -6.09
C ARG A 30 -5.02 4.00 -6.16
N VAL A 31 -5.13 3.24 -7.24
CA VAL A 31 -4.34 2.02 -7.45
C VAL A 31 -2.86 2.34 -7.58
N THR A 32 -2.49 3.42 -8.30
CA THR A 32 -1.11 3.90 -8.35
C THR A 32 -0.58 4.25 -6.96
N GLY A 33 -1.37 4.95 -6.14
CA GLY A 33 -1.00 5.23 -4.75
C GLY A 33 -0.82 3.96 -3.91
N MET A 34 -1.62 2.90 -4.15
CA MET A 34 -1.40 1.60 -3.52
C MET A 34 -0.06 0.97 -3.94
N GLY A 35 0.30 1.07 -5.23
CA GLY A 35 1.56 0.58 -5.78
C GLY A 35 2.78 1.30 -5.19
N VAL A 36 2.78 2.63 -5.23
CA VAL A 36 3.88 3.48 -4.71
C VAL A 36 4.18 3.21 -3.23
N ARG A 37 3.17 2.88 -2.43
CA ARG A 37 3.38 2.52 -1.02
C ARG A 37 3.98 1.13 -0.81
N ARG A 38 3.97 0.27 -1.83
CA ARG A 38 4.37 -1.14 -1.74
C ARG A 38 5.66 -1.45 -2.47
N PHE A 39 5.91 -0.73 -3.55
CA PHE A 39 7.02 -0.98 -4.45
C PHE A 39 7.89 0.28 -4.57
N ASP A 40 9.20 0.12 -4.51
CA ASP A 40 10.16 1.22 -4.60
C ASP A 40 10.53 1.51 -6.06
N ASN A 41 10.41 0.50 -6.96
CA ASN A 41 10.71 0.64 -8.38
C ASN A 41 9.47 1.10 -9.18
N PRO A 42 9.56 2.16 -9.99
CA PRO A 42 8.47 2.63 -10.85
C PRO A 42 7.91 1.58 -11.82
N GLU A 43 8.77 0.69 -12.34
CA GLU A 43 8.34 -0.40 -13.22
C GLU A 43 7.39 -1.36 -12.49
N ASP A 44 7.70 -1.70 -11.25
CA ASP A 44 6.84 -2.55 -10.43
C ASP A 44 5.52 -1.88 -10.07
N VAL A 45 5.53 -0.57 -9.89
CA VAL A 45 4.29 0.19 -9.69
C VAL A 45 3.43 0.11 -10.96
N ALA A 46 4.04 0.26 -12.13
CA ALA A 46 3.33 0.17 -13.41
C ALA A 46 2.75 -1.24 -13.62
N ASP A 47 3.55 -2.28 -13.38
CA ASP A 47 3.13 -3.68 -13.47
C ASP A 47 2.00 -4.00 -12.48
N PHE A 48 2.12 -3.49 -11.25
CA PHE A 48 1.08 -3.63 -10.25
C PHE A 48 -0.24 -3.00 -10.71
N VAL A 49 -0.21 -1.75 -11.21
CA VAL A 49 -1.40 -1.06 -11.70
C VAL A 49 -2.03 -1.83 -12.87
N ALA A 50 -1.22 -2.24 -13.85
CA ALA A 50 -1.70 -3.01 -14.99
C ALA A 50 -2.35 -4.34 -14.55
N THR A 51 -1.68 -5.09 -13.67
CA THR A 51 -2.18 -6.36 -13.17
C THR A 51 -3.47 -6.22 -12.37
N VAL A 52 -3.59 -5.19 -11.52
CA VAL A 52 -4.83 -4.92 -10.77
C VAL A 52 -6.01 -4.70 -11.72
N PHE A 53 -5.83 -3.90 -12.77
CA PHE A 53 -6.92 -3.63 -13.70
C PHE A 53 -7.23 -4.81 -14.64
N LEU A 54 -6.25 -5.65 -14.96
CA LEU A 54 -6.48 -6.92 -15.64
C LEU A 54 -7.29 -7.88 -14.75
N GLU A 55 -6.97 -7.97 -13.46
CA GLU A 55 -7.78 -8.73 -12.49
C GLU A 55 -9.19 -8.17 -12.34
N VAL A 56 -9.37 -6.85 -12.36
CA VAL A 56 -10.70 -6.23 -12.38
C VAL A 56 -11.49 -6.69 -13.59
N LEU A 57 -10.88 -6.70 -14.79
CA LEU A 57 -11.54 -7.18 -16.01
C LEU A 57 -11.92 -8.67 -15.91
N GLY A 58 -11.04 -9.48 -15.34
CA GLY A 58 -11.26 -10.93 -15.25
C GLY A 58 -12.17 -11.38 -14.11
N SER A 59 -12.39 -10.52 -13.08
CA SER A 59 -13.11 -10.91 -11.87
C SER A 59 -14.30 -10.01 -11.51
N ALA A 60 -14.63 -9.02 -12.35
CA ALA A 60 -15.75 -8.10 -12.11
C ALA A 60 -17.09 -8.84 -11.94
N ASP A 61 -17.30 -9.93 -12.64
CA ASP A 61 -18.50 -10.77 -12.53
C ASP A 61 -18.69 -11.37 -11.12
N GLY A 62 -17.61 -11.53 -10.37
CA GLY A 62 -17.62 -11.99 -8.99
C GLY A 62 -17.92 -10.91 -7.97
N PHE A 63 -18.06 -9.66 -8.38
CA PHE A 63 -18.40 -8.56 -7.48
C PHE A 63 -19.88 -8.63 -7.06
N ASP A 64 -20.12 -8.67 -5.75
CA ASP A 64 -21.47 -8.61 -5.17
C ASP A 64 -21.62 -7.33 -4.33
N PRO A 65 -22.44 -6.35 -4.78
CA PRO A 65 -22.63 -5.09 -4.05
C PRO A 65 -23.26 -5.26 -2.66
N ARG A 66 -23.92 -6.42 -2.40
CA ARG A 66 -24.47 -6.75 -1.06
C ARG A 66 -23.35 -7.05 -0.08
N ARG A 67 -22.19 -7.48 -0.55
CA ARG A 67 -21.04 -7.85 0.27
C ARG A 67 -20.12 -6.68 0.59
N GLY A 68 -20.24 -5.55 -0.13
CA GLY A 68 -19.46 -4.36 0.15
C GLY A 68 -19.36 -3.40 -1.03
N ARG A 69 -18.70 -2.28 -0.81
CA ARG A 69 -18.51 -1.25 -1.84
C ARG A 69 -17.44 -1.66 -2.85
N ALA A 70 -17.60 -1.19 -4.09
CA ALA A 70 -16.65 -1.39 -5.19
C ALA A 70 -15.20 -1.02 -4.81
N VAL A 71 -15.01 0.09 -4.11
CA VAL A 71 -13.70 0.54 -3.63
C VAL A 71 -13.06 -0.49 -2.68
N ALA A 72 -13.82 -1.04 -1.72
CA ALA A 72 -13.30 -2.04 -0.79
C ALA A 72 -12.91 -3.34 -1.50
N TRP A 73 -13.71 -3.75 -2.51
CA TRP A 73 -13.40 -4.89 -3.35
C TRP A 73 -12.13 -4.66 -4.18
N LEU A 74 -11.96 -3.49 -4.81
CA LEU A 74 -10.76 -3.11 -5.56
C LEU A 74 -9.51 -3.16 -4.68
N HIS A 75 -9.60 -2.73 -3.41
CA HIS A 75 -8.49 -2.86 -2.46
C HIS A 75 -8.16 -4.32 -2.15
N GLY A 76 -9.16 -5.19 -2.08
CA GLY A 76 -8.98 -6.63 -1.96
C GLY A 76 -8.21 -7.21 -3.15
N VAL A 77 -8.62 -6.84 -4.37
CA VAL A 77 -7.91 -7.22 -5.62
C VAL A 77 -6.46 -6.75 -5.56
N GLY A 78 -6.22 -5.47 -5.29
CA GLY A 78 -4.85 -4.91 -5.19
C GLY A 78 -4.01 -5.59 -4.11
N ALA A 79 -4.60 -5.96 -2.97
CA ALA A 79 -3.88 -6.69 -1.93
C ALA A 79 -3.44 -8.09 -2.39
N ASN A 80 -4.30 -8.80 -3.12
CA ASN A 80 -3.99 -10.12 -3.68
C ASN A 80 -2.91 -10.05 -4.75
N VAL A 81 -3.01 -9.09 -5.67
CA VAL A 81 -1.98 -8.83 -6.70
C VAL A 81 -0.63 -8.52 -6.05
N ALA A 82 -0.58 -7.63 -5.07
CA ALA A 82 0.66 -7.31 -4.37
C ALA A 82 1.27 -8.56 -3.70
N ALA A 83 0.45 -9.38 -3.04
CA ALA A 83 0.94 -10.62 -2.43
C ALA A 83 1.53 -11.59 -3.46
N ALA A 84 0.90 -11.74 -4.62
CA ALA A 84 1.39 -12.57 -5.71
C ALA A 84 2.74 -12.05 -6.26
N MET A 85 2.85 -10.75 -6.50
CA MET A 85 4.10 -10.11 -6.95
C MET A 85 5.24 -10.29 -5.96
N TYR A 86 4.99 -10.12 -4.64
CA TYR A 86 6.00 -10.36 -3.61
C TYR A 86 6.46 -11.83 -3.57
N GLN A 87 5.54 -12.79 -3.71
CA GLN A 87 5.89 -14.20 -3.76
C GLN A 87 6.74 -14.54 -4.98
N GLN A 88 6.38 -13.99 -6.15
CA GLN A 88 7.14 -14.19 -7.39
C GLN A 88 8.56 -13.65 -7.26
N ARG A 89 8.73 -12.44 -6.71
CA ARG A 89 10.03 -11.81 -6.48
C ARG A 89 10.88 -12.56 -5.47
N SER A 90 10.28 -12.99 -4.37
CA SER A 90 10.99 -13.80 -3.38
C SER A 90 11.54 -15.08 -3.99
N ARG A 91 10.77 -15.75 -4.87
CA ARG A 91 11.22 -16.94 -5.60
C ARG A 91 12.34 -16.59 -6.59
N ALA A 92 12.22 -15.49 -7.33
CA ALA A 92 13.23 -15.04 -8.28
C ALA A 92 14.54 -14.67 -7.55
N ALA A 93 14.48 -13.90 -6.47
CA ALA A 93 15.64 -13.53 -5.66
C ALA A 93 16.32 -14.75 -5.04
N GLN A 94 15.56 -15.76 -4.57
CA GLN A 94 16.13 -17.01 -4.07
C GLN A 94 16.79 -17.82 -5.19
N ALA A 95 16.29 -17.80 -6.42
CA ALA A 95 16.91 -18.43 -7.57
C ALA A 95 18.20 -17.71 -7.98
N GLU A 96 18.19 -16.36 -7.97
CA GLU A 96 19.31 -15.51 -8.34
C GLU A 96 20.43 -15.56 -7.29
N GLN A 97 20.09 -15.62 -6.00
CA GLN A 97 21.05 -15.77 -4.90
C GLN A 97 21.81 -17.11 -4.95
N ARG A 98 21.25 -18.11 -5.63
CA ARG A 98 21.96 -19.38 -5.92
C ARG A 98 22.96 -19.24 -7.06
N ILE A 99 22.88 -18.18 -7.87
CA ILE A 99 23.69 -17.98 -9.08
C ILE A 99 24.71 -16.85 -8.90
N SER A 100 24.42 -15.83 -8.09
CA SER A 100 25.23 -14.62 -7.99
C SER A 100 25.55 -14.26 -6.54
N GLY A 101 26.76 -14.50 -6.12
CA GLY A 101 27.33 -13.79 -4.99
C GLY A 101 27.73 -12.38 -5.41
N ARG A 102 27.11 -11.38 -4.77
CA ARG A 102 27.51 -9.96 -4.74
C ARG A 102 26.67 -8.97 -5.56
N ALA A 103 25.93 -8.12 -4.88
CA ALA A 103 25.43 -6.86 -5.43
C ALA A 103 26.13 -5.69 -4.73
N LEU A 104 26.69 -4.77 -5.55
CA LEU A 104 27.30 -3.51 -5.12
C LEU A 104 26.26 -2.40 -5.12
N LEU A 105 26.27 -1.56 -4.08
CA LEU A 105 25.49 -0.35 -3.93
C LEU A 105 26.28 0.83 -4.52
N ASP A 106 25.59 1.70 -5.30
CA ASP A 106 26.13 2.89 -5.91
C ASP A 106 25.90 4.13 -5.01
N PRO A 107 26.93 5.01 -4.78
CA PRO A 107 26.87 6.04 -3.74
C PRO A 107 26.54 7.47 -4.20
N ASP A 108 26.03 7.75 -5.38
CA ASP A 108 25.97 9.10 -5.93
C ASP A 108 24.56 9.73 -6.00
N ASP A 109 23.97 10.12 -4.85
CA ASP A 109 22.80 11.03 -4.81
C ASP A 109 22.76 11.97 -3.59
N TYR A 110 23.90 12.52 -3.21
CA TYR A 110 24.01 13.47 -2.08
C TYR A 110 24.23 14.90 -2.56
N ALA A 111 23.20 15.63 -2.97
CA ALA A 111 23.25 17.10 -2.90
C ALA A 111 21.98 17.82 -3.40
N ARG A 112 20.87 17.76 -2.73
CA ARG A 112 19.79 18.79 -2.80
C ARG A 112 18.66 18.45 -1.86
N ALA A 113 18.71 18.78 -0.57
CA ALA A 113 17.51 18.61 0.25
C ALA A 113 17.59 18.97 1.74
N GLU A 114 18.17 20.04 2.20
CA GLU A 114 18.17 20.26 3.66
C GLU A 114 16.77 20.58 4.25
N GLU A 115 15.87 21.23 3.52
CA GLU A 115 14.50 21.51 4.04
C GLU A 115 13.44 20.43 3.71
N ARG A 116 13.72 19.56 2.74
CA ARG A 116 12.90 18.37 2.44
C ARG A 116 13.24 17.18 3.33
N ILE A 117 14.38 17.19 3.99
CA ILE A 117 14.98 16.06 4.71
C ILE A 117 14.09 15.61 5.87
N ASP A 118 13.55 16.52 6.67
CA ASP A 118 12.79 16.13 7.88
C ASP A 118 11.41 15.53 7.58
N ALA A 119 10.71 16.02 6.57
CA ALA A 119 9.43 15.45 6.18
C ALA A 119 9.60 14.10 5.48
N VAL A 120 10.61 14.00 4.59
CA VAL A 120 10.96 12.76 3.88
C VAL A 120 11.54 11.73 4.85
N ALA A 121 12.38 12.16 5.81
CA ALA A 121 12.93 11.27 6.84
C ALA A 121 11.81 10.71 7.74
N ARG A 122 10.87 11.55 8.19
CA ARG A 122 9.69 11.11 8.96
C ARG A 122 8.78 10.19 8.16
N LEU A 123 8.56 10.49 6.88
CA LEU A 123 7.78 9.62 6.01
C LEU A 123 8.49 8.26 5.81
N ARG A 124 9.80 8.28 5.56
CA ARG A 124 10.61 7.06 5.43
C ARG A 124 10.61 6.23 6.71
N GLN A 125 10.75 6.85 7.87
CA GLN A 125 10.66 6.19 9.17
C GLN A 125 9.28 5.57 9.38
N THR A 126 8.20 6.29 9.04
CA THR A 126 6.84 5.77 9.12
C THR A 126 6.65 4.58 8.19
N CYS A 127 7.15 4.65 6.96
CA CYS A 127 7.10 3.53 6.01
C CYS A 127 7.88 2.31 6.51
N LEU A 128 9.08 2.52 7.07
CA LEU A 128 9.89 1.44 7.66
C LEU A 128 9.19 0.82 8.88
N ALA A 129 8.63 1.64 9.77
CA ALA A 129 7.86 1.17 10.91
C ALA A 129 6.61 0.38 10.48
N MET A 130 5.93 0.82 9.42
CA MET A 130 4.80 0.09 8.84
C MET A 130 5.22 -1.25 8.21
N ARG A 131 6.39 -1.32 7.56
CA ARG A 131 6.92 -2.58 7.00
C ARG A 131 7.19 -3.64 8.08
N ASN A 132 7.50 -3.21 9.30
CA ASN A 132 7.73 -4.11 10.44
C ASN A 132 6.43 -4.59 11.12
N LEU A 133 5.28 -4.08 10.71
CA LEU A 133 3.99 -4.59 11.19
C LEU A 133 3.66 -5.94 10.53
N PRO A 134 2.95 -6.83 11.23
CA PRO A 134 2.35 -8.00 10.61
C PRO A 134 1.53 -7.59 9.39
N GLU A 135 1.63 -8.36 8.31
CA GLU A 135 1.02 -8.06 7.01
C GLU A 135 -0.45 -7.62 7.09
N GLN A 136 -1.27 -8.38 7.84
CA GLN A 136 -2.69 -8.07 8.00
C GLN A 136 -2.96 -6.78 8.79
N ASP A 137 -2.10 -6.47 9.77
CA ASP A 137 -2.21 -5.25 10.58
C ASP A 137 -1.81 -4.03 9.73
N ARG A 138 -0.76 -4.16 8.92
CA ARG A 138 -0.32 -3.14 7.96
C ARG A 138 -1.40 -2.84 6.93
N ARG A 139 -1.94 -3.88 6.26
CA ARG A 139 -3.01 -3.74 5.27
C ARG A 139 -4.25 -3.05 5.86
N LEU A 140 -4.64 -3.44 7.06
CA LEU A 140 -5.79 -2.84 7.73
C LEU A 140 -5.55 -1.35 8.02
N LEU A 141 -4.34 -0.99 8.43
CA LEU A 141 -3.97 0.38 8.72
C LEU A 141 -3.93 1.24 7.45
N GLU A 142 -3.40 0.70 6.35
CA GLU A 142 -3.40 1.33 5.02
C GLU A 142 -4.83 1.63 4.53
N LEU A 143 -5.71 0.62 4.56
CA LEU A 143 -7.11 0.78 4.13
C LEU A 143 -7.85 1.88 4.92
N VAL A 144 -7.63 1.95 6.23
CA VAL A 144 -8.34 2.92 7.08
C VAL A 144 -7.68 4.30 7.08
N ALA A 145 -6.34 4.36 7.26
CA ALA A 145 -5.65 5.63 7.47
C ALA A 145 -5.27 6.35 6.16
N VAL A 146 -5.01 5.59 5.09
CA VAL A 146 -4.55 6.15 3.81
C VAL A 146 -5.66 6.18 2.77
N ASP A 147 -6.42 5.09 2.68
CA ASP A 147 -7.46 4.94 1.67
C ASP A 147 -8.84 5.44 2.15
N GLY A 148 -8.94 5.81 3.44
CA GLY A 148 -10.14 6.43 4.00
C GLY A 148 -11.34 5.48 4.16
N LEU A 149 -11.11 4.15 4.13
CA LEU A 149 -12.17 3.18 4.38
C LEU A 149 -12.58 3.21 5.87
N THR A 150 -13.86 2.97 6.12
CA THR A 150 -14.29 2.68 7.48
C THR A 150 -13.70 1.35 7.96
N THR A 151 -13.55 1.19 9.27
CA THR A 151 -13.07 -0.08 9.85
C THR A 151 -13.91 -1.29 9.41
N ARG A 152 -15.20 -1.08 9.17
CA ARG A 152 -16.13 -2.13 8.70
C ARG A 152 -15.83 -2.52 7.24
N GLU A 153 -15.63 -1.55 6.37
CA GLU A 153 -15.28 -1.78 4.96
C GLU A 153 -13.91 -2.45 4.83
N ALA A 154 -12.92 -1.97 5.60
CA ALA A 154 -11.59 -2.57 5.65
C ALA A 154 -11.62 -4.01 6.20
N ALA A 155 -12.45 -4.28 7.22
CA ALA A 155 -12.65 -5.63 7.73
C ALA A 155 -13.20 -6.55 6.64
N HIS A 156 -14.20 -6.07 5.89
CA HIS A 156 -14.80 -6.83 4.80
C HIS A 156 -13.77 -7.11 3.68
N ALA A 157 -13.00 -6.10 3.25
CA ALA A 157 -11.98 -6.23 2.22
C ALA A 157 -10.89 -7.25 2.60
N LEU A 158 -10.60 -7.40 3.90
CA LEU A 158 -9.60 -8.34 4.43
C LEU A 158 -10.19 -9.66 4.97
N MET A 159 -11.48 -9.90 4.74
CA MET A 159 -12.21 -11.09 5.24
C MET A 159 -12.12 -11.25 6.77
N LEU A 160 -12.08 -10.13 7.50
CA LEU A 160 -12.05 -10.08 8.96
C LEU A 160 -13.44 -9.79 9.54
N THR A 161 -13.67 -10.23 10.77
CA THR A 161 -14.83 -9.73 11.52
C THR A 161 -14.60 -8.27 11.95
N PRO A 162 -15.66 -7.45 12.07
CA PRO A 162 -15.51 -6.06 12.52
C PRO A 162 -14.83 -5.91 13.89
N VAL A 163 -15.05 -6.89 14.78
CA VAL A 163 -14.41 -6.91 16.10
C VAL A 163 -12.91 -7.20 15.97
N ALA A 164 -12.54 -8.21 15.19
CA ALA A 164 -11.14 -8.52 14.95
C ALA A 164 -10.40 -7.33 14.29
N ALA A 165 -11.03 -6.66 13.32
CA ALA A 165 -10.46 -5.48 12.68
C ALA A 165 -10.22 -4.34 13.67
N ARG A 166 -11.17 -4.03 14.58
CA ARG A 166 -10.97 -2.99 15.61
C ARG A 166 -9.79 -3.30 16.51
N VAL A 167 -9.72 -4.53 17.01
CA VAL A 167 -8.62 -4.96 17.90
C VAL A 167 -7.28 -4.90 17.20
N ARG A 168 -7.20 -5.41 15.96
CA ARG A 168 -5.98 -5.36 15.15
C ARG A 168 -5.55 -3.92 14.84
N LEU A 169 -6.49 -3.05 14.45
CA LEU A 169 -6.21 -1.65 14.15
C LEU A 169 -5.68 -0.90 15.38
N SER A 170 -6.25 -1.16 16.56
CA SER A 170 -5.76 -0.60 17.82
C SER A 170 -4.32 -1.05 18.12
N ARG A 171 -4.04 -2.34 17.97
CA ARG A 171 -2.69 -2.90 18.17
C ARG A 171 -1.69 -2.38 17.14
N ALA A 172 -2.08 -2.29 15.86
CA ALA A 172 -1.23 -1.76 14.80
C ALA A 172 -0.85 -0.31 15.07
N ARG A 173 -1.81 0.54 15.46
CA ARG A 173 -1.56 1.94 15.84
C ARG A 173 -0.64 2.06 17.05
N SER A 174 -0.82 1.21 18.07
CA SER A 174 0.04 1.20 19.25
C SER A 174 1.48 0.81 18.88
N ARG A 175 1.67 -0.27 18.11
CA ARG A 175 2.99 -0.71 17.65
C ARG A 175 3.68 0.36 16.80
N LEU A 176 2.96 0.99 15.88
CA LEU A 176 3.49 2.06 15.04
C LEU A 176 3.93 3.26 15.89
N ARG A 177 3.13 3.66 16.88
CA ARG A 177 3.48 4.75 17.79
C ARG A 177 4.75 4.42 18.58
N VAL A 178 4.85 3.24 19.14
CA VAL A 178 6.06 2.79 19.88
C VAL A 178 7.28 2.78 18.96
N ALA A 179 7.15 2.26 17.74
CA ALA A 179 8.26 2.23 16.79
C ALA A 179 8.76 3.62 16.40
N LEU A 180 7.86 4.60 16.24
CA LEU A 180 8.21 5.98 15.92
C LEU A 180 8.82 6.71 17.12
N THR A 181 8.28 6.53 18.33
CA THR A 181 8.83 7.17 19.54
C THR A 181 10.16 6.55 19.99
N SER A 182 10.42 5.29 19.70
CA SER A 182 11.72 4.64 20.01
C SER A 182 12.84 5.12 19.11
N GLN A 183 12.55 5.68 17.94
CA GLN A 183 13.53 6.22 17.00
C GLN A 183 13.83 7.72 17.25
N ASP A 184 12.95 8.43 17.94
CA ASP A 184 13.18 9.82 18.41
C ASP A 184 14.03 9.89 19.71
N GLY A 185 14.63 8.78 20.16
CA GLY A 185 15.49 8.71 21.33
C GLY A 185 16.92 9.25 21.08
N PRO A 186 17.71 9.52 22.09
CA PRO A 186 18.56 10.67 22.44
C PRO A 186 19.73 11.06 21.51
N GLY A 187 19.74 10.61 20.26
CA GLY A 187 20.79 10.97 19.29
C GLY A 187 20.78 12.42 18.83
N THR A 188 19.63 13.11 18.87
CA THR A 188 19.51 14.49 18.38
C THR A 188 19.92 15.54 19.44
N ARG A 189 20.07 15.14 20.71
CA ARG A 189 20.55 16.06 21.78
C ARG A 189 22.07 16.19 21.86
N ALA A 190 22.83 15.29 21.22
CA ALA A 190 24.29 15.30 21.32
C ALA A 190 25.00 16.28 20.38
N LEU A 191 24.32 16.80 19.35
CA LEU A 191 24.94 17.74 18.39
C LEU A 191 24.83 19.21 18.79
N HIS A 192 24.07 19.55 19.83
CA HIS A 192 23.94 20.95 20.30
C HIS A 192 24.89 21.34 21.44
N VAL A 193 25.70 20.41 21.94
CA VAL A 193 26.64 20.65 23.06
C VAL A 193 28.07 20.95 22.58
N ILE A 194 28.38 20.80 21.30
CA ILE A 194 29.76 20.98 20.77
C ILE A 194 29.99 22.38 20.16
N GLN A 195 29.00 23.28 20.16
CA GLN A 195 29.14 24.63 19.60
C GLN A 195 29.25 25.76 20.63
N GLU A 196 29.37 25.46 21.92
CA GLU A 196 29.72 26.43 22.94
C GLU A 196 30.89 25.89 23.79
N GLY A 197 32.11 26.07 23.25
CA GLY A 197 33.35 25.78 23.92
C GLY A 197 34.52 26.42 23.18
#